data_221fa0e2cc39b63b870b3983404015a5
#
_entry.id   221fa0e2cc39b63b870b3983404015a5
#
_cell.length_a   1.000
_cell.length_b   1.000
_cell.length_c   1.000
_cell.angle_alpha   90.00
_cell.angle_beta   90.00
_cell.angle_gamma   90.00
#
_symmetry.space_group_name_H-M   'P 1'
#
loop_
_entity.id
_entity.type
_entity.pdbx_description
1 polymer ?
#
loop_
_entity_poly.entity_id
_entity_poly.type
_entity_poly.pdbx_seq_one_letter_code
_entity_poly.pdbx_strand_id
1 'polypeptide(L)'
;MKKSHYLLSLIFISFLTLFISCSSEELPENDDIKEFDRGAVMENYANNIIIPRYNDFKSELDKLKSEVLEFTQNPSTETHTSLSNQWLEAYKAWQYIEMFNIGKAEEIMYSNTMNTYPVNQERTIDNINSEKIDLSDPNDWACQGFPGLDFLIHGVAENLENILNLYESETKYGDYLIVVISNMSTNTNNVVDDWSTYKSEFISSTNNTATSAFNMLTNDFVYYFEKGLRTNKIGIPAGVFSNEPLDSKIEAYFASKNSF
;
A
#
# COMPACT_ATOMS: atom_id res chain seq x y z
N MET A 1 69.32 -19.10 -1.47
CA MET A 1 68.37 -18.08 -0.91
C MET A 1 68.06 -16.88 -1.80
N LYS A 2 68.92 -16.44 -2.71
CA LYS A 2 68.68 -15.27 -3.58
C LYS A 2 67.63 -15.48 -4.66
N LYS A 3 67.38 -16.70 -5.19
CA LYS A 3 66.33 -16.97 -6.23
C LYS A 3 64.91 -16.92 -5.73
N SER A 4 64.70 -17.17 -4.43
CA SER A 4 63.35 -17.13 -3.83
C SER A 4 62.77 -15.70 -3.68
N HIS A 5 63.62 -14.72 -3.43
CA HIS A 5 63.21 -13.32 -3.27
C HIS A 5 62.84 -12.68 -4.61
N TYR A 6 63.41 -13.07 -5.72
CA TYR A 6 63.03 -12.56 -7.05
C TYR A 6 61.69 -13.12 -7.50
N LEU A 7 61.38 -14.37 -7.13
CA LEU A 7 60.06 -14.98 -7.46
C LEU A 7 58.95 -14.29 -6.67
N LEU A 8 59.14 -14.00 -5.38
CA LEU A 8 58.19 -13.29 -4.54
C LEU A 8 57.97 -11.84 -5.01
N SER A 9 59.07 -11.16 -5.44
CA SER A 9 59.01 -9.81 -5.95
C SER A 9 58.27 -9.72 -7.29
N LEU A 10 58.45 -10.71 -8.18
CA LEU A 10 57.71 -10.81 -9.46
C LEU A 10 56.21 -11.07 -9.27
N ILE A 11 55.85 -11.90 -8.28
CA ILE A 11 54.44 -12.17 -7.94
C ILE A 11 53.78 -10.90 -7.36
N PHE A 12 54.50 -10.14 -6.52
CA PHE A 12 54.00 -8.90 -5.93
C PHE A 12 53.81 -7.80 -6.97
N ILE A 13 54.68 -7.68 -7.95
CA ILE A 13 54.58 -6.72 -9.06
C ILE A 13 53.44 -7.12 -9.99
N SER A 14 53.23 -8.42 -10.26
CA SER A 14 52.09 -8.92 -11.06
C SER A 14 50.74 -8.70 -10.37
N PHE A 15 50.70 -8.71 -9.03
CA PHE A 15 49.45 -8.44 -8.27
C PHE A 15 49.12 -6.95 -8.22
N LEU A 16 50.15 -6.08 -8.27
CA LEU A 16 49.95 -4.62 -8.27
C LEU A 16 49.42 -4.08 -9.60
N THR A 17 49.63 -4.78 -10.71
CA THR A 17 49.13 -4.37 -12.04
C THR A 17 47.68 -4.74 -12.29
N LEU A 18 47.08 -5.61 -11.46
CA LEU A 18 45.66 -5.98 -11.56
C LEU A 18 44.68 -4.92 -10.99
N PHE A 19 45.20 -3.93 -10.27
CA PHE A 19 44.36 -2.86 -9.70
C PHE A 19 44.26 -1.59 -10.58
N ILE A 20 44.92 -1.54 -11.74
CA ILE A 20 44.92 -0.37 -12.63
C ILE A 20 43.97 -0.55 -13.82
N SER A 21 43.15 -1.58 -13.83
CA SER A 21 42.17 -1.81 -14.90
C SER A 21 40.76 -1.34 -14.52
N CYS A 22 40.66 -0.20 -13.83
CA CYS A 22 39.47 0.62 -13.85
C CYS A 22 39.83 1.92 -14.57
N SER A 23 40.09 1.84 -15.87
CA SER A 23 39.98 3.03 -16.70
C SER A 23 38.48 3.35 -16.75
N SER A 24 38.04 4.38 -16.05
CA SER A 24 36.89 5.13 -16.47
C SER A 24 37.13 5.52 -17.92
N GLU A 25 36.57 4.78 -18.89
CA GLU A 25 36.35 5.37 -20.19
C GLU A 25 35.53 6.62 -19.91
N GLU A 26 36.12 7.79 -20.06
CA GLU A 26 35.38 9.04 -20.19
C GLU A 26 34.49 8.81 -21.39
N LEU A 27 33.20 8.55 -21.10
CA LEU A 27 32.16 8.56 -22.15
C LEU A 27 32.31 9.90 -22.86
N PRO A 28 32.29 9.97 -24.19
CA PRO A 28 32.36 11.22 -24.89
C PRO A 28 31.32 12.15 -24.30
N GLU A 29 31.75 13.37 -23.91
CA GLU A 29 30.84 14.44 -23.55
C GLU A 29 29.86 14.62 -24.72
N ASN A 30 28.67 14.04 -24.56
CA ASN A 30 27.61 14.20 -25.51
C ASN A 30 26.90 15.49 -25.10
N ASP A 31 27.24 16.59 -25.78
CA ASP A 31 26.71 17.94 -25.56
C ASP A 31 25.18 18.03 -25.67
N ASP A 32 24.49 16.91 -25.95
CA ASP A 32 23.04 16.80 -26.07
C ASP A 32 22.34 16.01 -24.94
N ILE A 33 23.03 15.56 -23.88
CA ILE A 33 22.35 14.99 -22.71
C ILE A 33 21.78 16.18 -21.95
N LYS A 34 20.53 16.55 -22.25
CA LYS A 34 19.76 17.45 -21.39
C LYS A 34 19.84 16.91 -19.97
N GLU A 35 20.35 17.72 -19.06
CA GLU A 35 20.36 17.39 -17.64
C GLU A 35 18.95 16.91 -17.22
N PHE A 36 18.88 15.76 -16.58
CA PHE A 36 17.59 15.18 -16.18
C PHE A 36 16.93 16.08 -15.14
N ASP A 37 15.84 16.71 -15.56
CA ASP A 37 15.10 17.65 -14.71
C ASP A 37 14.21 16.90 -13.71
N ARG A 38 14.77 16.63 -12.54
CA ARG A 38 14.04 15.98 -11.44
C ARG A 38 12.86 16.82 -10.97
N GLY A 39 12.97 18.15 -10.98
CA GLY A 39 11.90 19.05 -10.57
C GLY A 39 10.68 18.92 -11.47
N ALA A 40 10.89 18.93 -12.80
CA ALA A 40 9.80 18.72 -13.75
C ALA A 40 9.12 17.35 -13.60
N VAL A 41 9.89 16.30 -13.29
CA VAL A 41 9.35 14.97 -13.00
C VAL A 41 8.49 15.00 -11.76
N MET A 42 8.97 15.57 -10.65
CA MET A 42 8.24 15.66 -9.39
C MET A 42 6.97 16.52 -9.53
N GLU A 43 7.05 17.63 -10.27
CA GLU A 43 5.90 18.46 -10.59
C GLU A 43 4.82 17.67 -11.36
N ASN A 44 5.24 16.91 -12.36
CA ASN A 44 4.32 16.05 -13.13
C ASN A 44 3.67 14.98 -12.23
N TYR A 45 4.45 14.31 -11.37
CA TYR A 45 3.90 13.32 -10.42
C TYR A 45 2.89 13.96 -9.48
N ALA A 46 3.23 15.09 -8.86
CA ALA A 46 2.32 15.77 -7.93
C ALA A 46 1.02 16.22 -8.61
N ASN A 47 1.13 16.93 -9.76
CA ASN A 47 0.00 17.59 -10.38
C ASN A 47 -0.90 16.66 -11.20
N ASN A 48 -0.32 15.68 -11.88
CA ASN A 48 -1.02 14.88 -12.88
C ASN A 48 -1.24 13.43 -12.47
N ILE A 49 -0.59 12.97 -11.40
CA ILE A 49 -0.70 11.58 -10.95
C ILE A 49 -1.18 11.51 -9.51
N ILE A 50 -0.38 11.95 -8.52
CA ILE A 50 -0.62 11.67 -7.11
C ILE A 50 -1.90 12.38 -6.63
N ILE A 51 -1.93 13.72 -6.70
CA ILE A 51 -3.04 14.51 -6.18
C ILE A 51 -4.37 14.16 -6.88
N PRO A 52 -4.44 14.05 -8.22
CA PRO A 52 -5.67 13.60 -8.87
C PRO A 52 -6.14 12.23 -8.41
N ARG A 53 -5.25 11.25 -8.28
CA ARG A 53 -5.61 9.90 -7.85
C ARG A 53 -6.06 9.80 -6.40
N TYR A 54 -5.46 10.59 -5.51
CA TYR A 54 -5.94 10.70 -4.13
C TYR A 54 -7.35 11.31 -4.08
N ASN A 55 -7.65 12.32 -4.92
CA ASN A 55 -8.99 12.90 -5.01
C ASN A 55 -10.00 11.91 -5.60
N ASP A 56 -9.64 11.17 -6.64
CA ASP A 56 -10.47 10.11 -7.21
C ASP A 56 -10.80 9.05 -6.13
N PHE A 57 -9.76 8.58 -5.42
CA PHE A 57 -9.93 7.61 -4.34
C PHE A 57 -10.82 8.14 -3.21
N LYS A 58 -10.58 9.38 -2.76
CA LYS A 58 -11.44 10.01 -1.74
C LYS A 58 -12.90 10.04 -2.18
N SER A 59 -13.17 10.37 -3.44
CA SER A 59 -14.53 10.37 -3.98
C SER A 59 -15.18 8.99 -3.94
N GLU A 60 -14.45 7.93 -4.31
CA GLU A 60 -14.97 6.56 -4.24
C GLU A 60 -15.17 6.09 -2.79
N LEU A 61 -14.28 6.51 -1.88
CA LEU A 61 -14.40 6.19 -0.46
C LEU A 61 -15.58 6.91 0.20
N ASP A 62 -15.87 8.16 -0.19
CA ASP A 62 -17.03 8.90 0.30
C ASP A 62 -18.34 8.22 -0.15
N LYS A 63 -18.41 7.68 -1.38
CA LYS A 63 -19.53 6.86 -1.86
C LYS A 63 -19.63 5.57 -1.05
N LEU A 64 -18.51 4.86 -0.85
CA LEU A 64 -18.49 3.64 -0.04
C LEU A 64 -19.01 3.89 1.37
N LYS A 65 -18.62 4.99 1.98
CA LYS A 65 -19.15 5.39 3.30
C LYS A 65 -20.67 5.59 3.26
N SER A 66 -21.20 6.16 2.20
CA SER A 66 -22.66 6.32 2.05
C SER A 66 -23.38 4.97 1.93
N GLU A 67 -22.83 4.03 1.17
CA GLU A 67 -23.38 2.67 1.04
C GLU A 67 -23.29 1.88 2.36
N VAL A 68 -22.21 2.07 3.14
CA VAL A 68 -22.12 1.49 4.50
C VAL A 68 -23.24 2.01 5.39
N LEU A 69 -23.50 3.31 5.39
CA LEU A 69 -24.56 3.91 6.21
C LEU A 69 -25.95 3.42 5.78
N GLU A 70 -26.20 3.31 4.48
CA GLU A 70 -27.47 2.80 3.96
C GLU A 70 -27.66 1.32 4.34
N PHE A 71 -26.65 0.49 4.13
CA PHE A 71 -26.70 -0.94 4.48
C PHE A 71 -26.93 -1.16 5.97
N THR A 72 -26.24 -0.41 6.83
CA THR A 72 -26.38 -0.59 8.29
C THR A 72 -27.74 -0.12 8.83
N GLN A 73 -28.40 0.82 8.15
CA GLN A 73 -29.75 1.26 8.49
C GLN A 73 -30.85 0.35 7.91
N ASN A 74 -30.58 -0.29 6.78
CA ASN A 74 -31.56 -1.11 6.06
C ASN A 74 -30.87 -2.34 5.45
N PRO A 75 -30.48 -3.35 6.26
CA PRO A 75 -29.87 -4.57 5.76
C PRO A 75 -30.79 -5.31 4.81
N SER A 76 -30.39 -5.44 3.55
CA SER A 76 -31.15 -6.13 2.50
C SER A 76 -30.20 -6.64 1.41
N THR A 77 -30.67 -7.57 0.58
CA THR A 77 -29.91 -8.04 -0.58
C THR A 77 -29.53 -6.89 -1.52
N GLU A 78 -30.40 -5.90 -1.68
CA GLU A 78 -30.19 -4.74 -2.54
C GLU A 78 -29.08 -3.84 -1.99
N THR A 79 -29.19 -3.40 -0.73
CA THR A 79 -28.18 -2.53 -0.09
C THR A 79 -26.84 -3.25 0.08
N HIS A 80 -26.84 -4.57 0.38
CA HIS A 80 -25.61 -5.37 0.40
C HIS A 80 -24.94 -5.43 -0.98
N THR A 81 -25.73 -5.61 -2.06
CA THR A 81 -25.19 -5.64 -3.43
C THR A 81 -24.58 -4.29 -3.80
N SER A 82 -25.25 -3.17 -3.49
CA SER A 82 -24.72 -1.82 -3.71
C SER A 82 -23.44 -1.58 -2.94
N LEU A 83 -23.40 -1.94 -1.65
CA LEU A 83 -22.21 -1.86 -0.80
C LEU A 83 -21.04 -2.68 -1.35
N SER A 84 -21.30 -3.94 -1.75
CA SER A 84 -20.29 -4.84 -2.30
C SER A 84 -19.67 -4.28 -3.61
N ASN A 85 -20.51 -3.77 -4.49
CA ASN A 85 -20.08 -3.15 -5.74
C ASN A 85 -19.23 -1.89 -5.47
N GLN A 86 -19.67 -1.02 -4.55
CA GLN A 86 -18.95 0.21 -4.24
C GLN A 86 -17.65 -0.06 -3.47
N TRP A 87 -17.60 -1.10 -2.63
CA TRP A 87 -16.35 -1.56 -2.03
C TRP A 87 -15.33 -1.93 -3.11
N LEU A 88 -15.75 -2.65 -4.15
CA LEU A 88 -14.86 -3.02 -5.25
C LEU A 88 -14.35 -1.79 -6.03
N GLU A 89 -15.22 -0.81 -6.31
CA GLU A 89 -14.79 0.41 -7.03
C GLU A 89 -13.83 1.26 -6.18
N ALA A 90 -14.10 1.42 -4.89
CA ALA A 90 -13.18 2.10 -3.97
C ALA A 90 -11.84 1.34 -3.85
N TYR A 91 -11.88 0.00 -3.83
CA TYR A 91 -10.67 -0.81 -3.74
C TYR A 91 -9.81 -0.72 -5.02
N LYS A 92 -10.43 -0.67 -6.20
CA LYS A 92 -9.72 -0.39 -7.46
C LYS A 92 -9.09 0.99 -7.47
N ALA A 93 -9.79 2.01 -6.95
CA ALA A 93 -9.24 3.36 -6.85
C ALA A 93 -8.05 3.41 -5.89
N TRP A 94 -8.08 2.65 -4.78
CA TRP A 94 -6.95 2.49 -3.86
C TRP A 94 -5.69 1.99 -4.56
N GLN A 95 -5.79 1.05 -5.52
CA GLN A 95 -4.64 0.49 -6.23
C GLN A 95 -3.81 1.55 -6.98
N TYR A 96 -4.41 2.69 -7.34
CA TYR A 96 -3.69 3.79 -8.02
C TYR A 96 -2.87 4.66 -7.07
N ILE A 97 -3.09 4.55 -5.74
CA ILE A 97 -2.38 5.37 -4.74
C ILE A 97 -1.59 4.54 -3.73
N GLU A 98 -1.82 3.23 -3.64
CA GLU A 98 -1.25 2.34 -2.62
C GLU A 98 0.28 2.44 -2.52
N MET A 99 0.96 2.69 -3.64
CA MET A 99 2.42 2.82 -3.65
C MET A 99 2.93 4.15 -3.08
N PHE A 100 2.12 5.20 -3.01
CA PHE A 100 2.58 6.54 -2.61
C PHE A 100 2.56 6.70 -1.09
N ASN A 101 3.54 6.12 -0.41
CA ASN A 101 3.67 6.14 1.04
C ASN A 101 4.63 7.25 1.50
N ILE A 102 4.39 8.49 1.08
CA ILE A 102 5.22 9.66 1.34
C ILE A 102 4.43 10.80 2.02
N GLY A 103 5.14 11.70 2.71
CA GLY A 103 4.51 12.80 3.46
C GLY A 103 3.59 12.29 4.57
N LYS A 104 2.38 12.82 4.65
CA LYS A 104 1.41 12.43 5.68
C LYS A 104 1.06 10.93 5.61
N ALA A 105 1.06 10.31 4.44
CA ALA A 105 0.76 8.89 4.30
C ALA A 105 1.79 8.01 5.04
N GLU A 106 3.08 8.35 4.96
CA GLU A 106 4.13 7.68 5.73
C GLU A 106 3.99 7.95 7.23
N GLU A 107 3.80 9.22 7.62
CA GLU A 107 3.69 9.66 9.02
C GLU A 107 2.59 8.90 9.79
N ILE A 108 1.42 8.70 9.17
CA ILE A 108 0.27 8.04 9.82
C ILE A 108 0.20 6.54 9.54
N MET A 109 1.22 5.94 8.92
CA MET A 109 1.21 4.52 8.53
C MET A 109 -0.03 4.15 7.69
N TYR A 110 -0.37 5.05 6.73
CA TYR A 110 -1.63 5.01 6.00
C TYR A 110 -1.88 3.69 5.28
N SER A 111 -0.91 3.15 4.57
CA SER A 111 -1.02 1.86 3.87
C SER A 111 -1.34 0.70 4.81
N ASN A 112 -0.80 0.72 6.03
CA ASN A 112 -1.07 -0.30 7.04
C ASN A 112 -2.52 -0.26 7.53
N THR A 113 -3.08 0.93 7.72
CA THR A 113 -4.48 1.09 8.16
C THR A 113 -5.48 0.80 7.04
N MET A 114 -5.05 0.89 5.77
CA MET A 114 -5.92 0.73 4.62
C MET A 114 -5.93 -0.69 4.03
N ASN A 115 -4.78 -1.40 4.04
CA ASN A 115 -4.66 -2.66 3.29
C ASN A 115 -3.71 -3.69 3.93
N THR A 116 -3.88 -3.96 5.22
CA THR A 116 -3.16 -5.06 5.89
C THR A 116 -3.95 -6.36 5.79
N TYR A 117 -3.43 -7.35 5.06
CA TYR A 117 -4.03 -8.67 4.87
C TYR A 117 -3.04 -9.82 5.18
N PRO A 118 -3.54 -11.02 5.49
CA PRO A 118 -4.95 -11.38 5.63
C PRO A 118 -5.60 -10.73 6.87
N VAL A 119 -6.92 -10.53 6.81
CA VAL A 119 -7.68 -10.03 7.95
C VAL A 119 -7.54 -10.98 9.16
N ASN A 120 -7.42 -10.42 10.34
CA ASN A 120 -7.49 -11.17 11.59
C ASN A 120 -8.95 -11.29 12.05
N GLN A 121 -9.62 -12.36 11.60
CA GLN A 121 -11.05 -12.58 11.85
C GLN A 121 -11.37 -12.66 13.35
N GLU A 122 -10.56 -13.40 14.13
CA GLU A 122 -10.78 -13.60 15.57
C GLU A 122 -10.74 -12.24 16.29
N ARG A 123 -9.66 -11.46 16.08
CA ARG A 123 -9.51 -10.15 16.69
C ARG A 123 -10.57 -9.16 16.20
N THR A 124 -11.01 -9.26 14.95
CA THR A 124 -12.11 -8.42 14.43
C THR A 124 -13.41 -8.70 15.20
N ILE A 125 -13.74 -9.96 15.44
CA ILE A 125 -14.92 -10.36 16.23
C ILE A 125 -14.77 -9.91 17.70
N ASP A 126 -13.58 -10.01 18.29
CA ASP A 126 -13.31 -9.50 19.65
C ASP A 126 -13.49 -7.99 19.73
N ASN A 127 -13.02 -7.24 18.74
CA ASN A 127 -13.24 -5.80 18.65
C ASN A 127 -14.73 -5.46 18.56
N ILE A 128 -15.52 -6.19 17.75
CA ILE A 128 -16.97 -6.03 17.65
C ILE A 128 -17.63 -6.31 19.00
N ASN A 129 -17.29 -7.42 19.65
CA ASN A 129 -17.88 -7.83 20.92
C ASN A 129 -17.53 -6.88 22.07
N SER A 130 -16.41 -6.21 22.01
CA SER A 130 -15.99 -5.19 22.99
C SER A 130 -16.41 -3.76 22.60
N GLU A 131 -17.17 -3.60 21.53
CA GLU A 131 -17.64 -2.30 21.00
C GLU A 131 -16.47 -1.31 20.81
N LYS A 132 -15.36 -1.81 20.27
CA LYS A 132 -14.13 -1.04 20.11
C LYS A 132 -14.30 0.03 19.01
N ILE A 133 -14.02 1.28 19.36
CA ILE A 133 -14.10 2.43 18.45
C ILE A 133 -12.73 3.00 18.06
N ASP A 134 -11.67 2.69 18.80
CA ASP A 134 -10.30 3.15 18.53
C ASP A 134 -9.48 2.03 17.87
N LEU A 135 -9.13 2.21 16.61
CA LEU A 135 -8.34 1.27 15.80
C LEU A 135 -6.90 1.77 15.56
N SER A 136 -6.41 2.69 16.41
CA SER A 136 -5.04 3.25 16.29
C SER A 136 -3.94 2.26 16.72
N ASP A 137 -4.28 1.22 17.49
CA ASP A 137 -3.33 0.17 17.88
C ASP A 137 -2.82 -0.58 16.63
N PRO A 138 -1.49 -0.67 16.40
CA PRO A 138 -0.94 -1.45 15.30
C PRO A 138 -1.42 -2.90 15.21
N ASN A 139 -1.81 -3.52 16.34
CA ASN A 139 -2.40 -4.85 16.32
C ASN A 139 -3.78 -4.91 15.64
N ASP A 140 -4.45 -3.78 15.45
CA ASP A 140 -5.74 -3.69 14.77
C ASP A 140 -5.63 -3.37 13.27
N TRP A 141 -4.41 -3.18 12.73
CA TRP A 141 -4.25 -2.95 11.28
C TRP A 141 -4.89 -4.06 10.44
N ALA A 142 -4.77 -5.31 10.88
CA ALA A 142 -5.42 -6.44 10.21
C ALA A 142 -6.91 -6.64 10.57
N CYS A 143 -7.55 -5.66 11.23
CA CYS A 143 -8.98 -5.69 11.59
C CYS A 143 -9.75 -4.55 10.93
N GLN A 144 -9.12 -3.77 10.06
CA GLN A 144 -9.66 -2.57 9.43
C GLN A 144 -9.23 -2.48 7.95
N GLY A 145 -9.53 -1.36 7.31
CA GLY A 145 -9.20 -1.15 5.90
C GLY A 145 -10.01 -2.04 4.96
N PHE A 146 -9.54 -2.17 3.73
CA PHE A 146 -10.24 -2.98 2.71
C PHE A 146 -10.40 -4.45 3.08
N PRO A 147 -9.36 -5.15 3.66
CA PRO A 147 -9.54 -6.53 4.09
C PRO A 147 -10.50 -6.69 5.27
N GLY A 148 -10.52 -5.72 6.20
CA GLY A 148 -11.52 -5.68 7.27
C GLY A 148 -12.94 -5.51 6.75
N LEU A 149 -13.14 -4.59 5.79
CA LEU A 149 -14.43 -4.43 5.10
C LEU A 149 -14.81 -5.68 4.30
N ASP A 150 -13.86 -6.31 3.59
CA ASP A 150 -14.10 -7.55 2.86
C ASP A 150 -14.68 -8.64 3.77
N PHE A 151 -14.07 -8.84 4.93
CA PHE A 151 -14.57 -9.79 5.93
C PHE A 151 -15.96 -9.40 6.45
N LEU A 152 -16.18 -8.16 6.84
CA LEU A 152 -17.44 -7.68 7.39
C LEU A 152 -18.59 -7.76 6.39
N ILE A 153 -18.33 -7.50 5.11
CA ILE A 153 -19.36 -7.49 4.05
C ILE A 153 -19.63 -8.91 3.55
N HIS A 154 -18.60 -9.75 3.39
CA HIS A 154 -18.72 -11.00 2.64
C HIS A 154 -18.39 -12.26 3.43
N GLY A 155 -17.70 -12.15 4.57
CA GLY A 155 -17.11 -13.29 5.28
C GLY A 155 -17.51 -13.47 6.74
N VAL A 156 -18.25 -12.53 7.31
CA VAL A 156 -18.61 -12.53 8.75
C VAL A 156 -19.62 -13.63 9.12
N ALA A 157 -20.33 -14.18 8.14
CA ALA A 157 -21.21 -15.34 8.29
C ALA A 157 -21.13 -16.25 7.04
N GLU A 158 -21.74 -17.43 7.10
CA GLU A 158 -21.59 -18.48 6.08
C GLU A 158 -22.18 -18.13 4.72
N ASN A 159 -23.23 -17.30 4.69
CA ASN A 159 -23.94 -16.91 3.48
C ASN A 159 -24.64 -15.57 3.66
N LEU A 160 -25.14 -15.00 2.56
CA LEU A 160 -25.77 -13.68 2.55
C LEU A 160 -26.97 -13.59 3.52
N GLU A 161 -27.83 -14.60 3.57
CA GLU A 161 -28.99 -14.61 4.47
C GLU A 161 -28.54 -14.47 5.93
N ASN A 162 -27.52 -15.21 6.33
CA ASN A 162 -26.96 -15.15 7.68
C ASN A 162 -26.27 -13.81 7.95
N ILE A 163 -25.62 -13.21 6.95
CA ILE A 163 -25.04 -11.87 7.06
C ILE A 163 -26.15 -10.85 7.32
N LEU A 164 -27.21 -10.85 6.51
CA LEU A 164 -28.33 -9.91 6.67
C LEU A 164 -28.99 -10.07 8.06
N ASN A 165 -29.29 -11.29 8.46
CA ASN A 165 -29.87 -11.58 9.78
C ASN A 165 -28.97 -11.09 10.93
N LEU A 166 -27.64 -11.20 10.77
CA LEU A 166 -26.67 -10.73 11.77
C LEU A 166 -26.73 -9.21 11.91
N TYR A 167 -26.73 -8.48 10.80
CA TYR A 167 -26.81 -7.01 10.81
C TYR A 167 -28.17 -6.48 11.27
N GLU A 168 -29.26 -7.23 11.05
CA GLU A 168 -30.59 -6.88 11.57
C GLU A 168 -30.71 -7.14 13.08
N SER A 169 -30.11 -8.21 13.59
CA SER A 169 -30.29 -8.63 14.99
C SER A 169 -29.28 -8.06 15.97
N GLU A 170 -28.08 -7.69 15.50
CA GLU A 170 -26.96 -7.28 16.34
C GLU A 170 -26.31 -5.99 15.81
N THR A 171 -26.76 -4.83 16.29
CA THR A 171 -26.31 -3.49 15.83
C THR A 171 -24.78 -3.30 15.92
N LYS A 172 -24.10 -3.98 16.86
CA LYS A 172 -22.63 -3.87 17.02
C LYS A 172 -21.83 -4.17 15.76
N TYR A 173 -22.34 -5.02 14.84
CA TYR A 173 -21.68 -5.30 13.57
C TYR A 173 -21.75 -4.09 12.63
N GLY A 174 -22.92 -3.44 12.58
CA GLY A 174 -23.11 -2.19 11.84
C GLY A 174 -22.27 -1.06 12.41
N ASP A 175 -22.25 -0.94 13.74
CA ASP A 175 -21.45 0.08 14.44
C ASP A 175 -19.97 -0.09 14.14
N TYR A 176 -19.44 -1.32 14.17
CA TYR A 176 -18.04 -1.57 13.84
C TYR A 176 -17.71 -1.33 12.36
N LEU A 177 -18.61 -1.69 11.44
CA LEU A 177 -18.47 -1.38 10.03
C LEU A 177 -18.36 0.14 9.79
N ILE A 178 -19.17 0.94 10.52
CA ILE A 178 -19.13 2.41 10.51
C ILE A 178 -17.80 2.93 11.10
N VAL A 179 -17.29 2.31 12.16
CA VAL A 179 -15.99 2.67 12.75
C VAL A 179 -14.87 2.48 11.72
N VAL A 180 -14.82 1.33 11.05
CA VAL A 180 -13.80 1.03 10.04
C VAL A 180 -13.83 2.03 8.89
N ILE A 181 -15.00 2.25 8.26
CA ILE A 181 -15.09 3.19 7.12
C ILE A 181 -14.83 4.64 7.54
N SER A 182 -15.19 5.02 8.76
CA SER A 182 -14.93 6.37 9.29
C SER A 182 -13.45 6.60 9.55
N ASN A 183 -12.72 5.58 10.04
CA ASN A 183 -11.27 5.65 10.20
C ASN A 183 -10.57 5.78 8.86
N MET A 184 -10.95 4.97 7.86
CA MET A 184 -10.44 5.06 6.50
C MET A 184 -10.65 6.47 5.91
N SER A 185 -11.87 7.03 6.06
CA SER A 185 -12.20 8.36 5.56
C SER A 185 -11.38 9.45 6.27
N THR A 186 -11.21 9.36 7.58
CA THR A 186 -10.41 10.32 8.36
C THR A 186 -8.95 10.31 7.92
N ASN A 187 -8.35 9.12 7.82
CA ASN A 187 -6.96 8.98 7.38
C ASN A 187 -6.76 9.47 5.95
N THR A 188 -7.70 9.17 5.04
CA THR A 188 -7.67 9.66 3.66
C THR A 188 -7.76 11.18 3.59
N ASN A 189 -8.66 11.81 4.36
CA ASN A 189 -8.76 13.26 4.43
C ASN A 189 -7.46 13.89 4.93
N ASN A 190 -6.85 13.33 5.98
CA ASN A 190 -5.58 13.83 6.50
C ASN A 190 -4.47 13.83 5.42
N VAL A 191 -4.40 12.78 4.60
CA VAL A 191 -3.42 12.69 3.52
C VAL A 191 -3.74 13.67 2.38
N VAL A 192 -5.00 13.75 1.95
CA VAL A 192 -5.43 14.67 0.88
C VAL A 192 -5.22 16.13 1.26
N ASP A 193 -5.59 16.50 2.49
CA ASP A 193 -5.45 17.87 2.98
C ASP A 193 -3.98 18.29 3.10
N ASP A 194 -3.10 17.38 3.54
CA ASP A 194 -1.66 17.62 3.64
C ASP A 194 -1.03 17.96 2.28
N TRP A 195 -1.48 17.33 1.20
CA TRP A 195 -0.98 17.63 -0.14
C TRP A 195 -1.16 19.09 -0.55
N SER A 196 -2.09 19.83 0.06
CA SER A 196 -2.27 21.27 -0.19
C SER A 196 -1.04 22.09 0.27
N THR A 197 -0.33 21.64 1.28
CA THR A 197 0.86 22.28 1.87
C THR A 197 2.16 21.59 1.48
N TYR A 198 2.19 20.27 1.52
CA TYR A 198 3.37 19.46 1.25
C TYR A 198 3.83 19.48 -0.23
N LYS A 199 2.92 19.72 -1.18
CA LYS A 199 3.21 19.71 -2.61
C LYS A 199 4.45 20.53 -3.01
N SER A 200 4.60 21.73 -2.47
CA SER A 200 5.72 22.62 -2.83
C SER A 200 7.06 22.06 -2.35
N GLU A 201 7.09 21.49 -1.16
CA GLU A 201 8.26 20.79 -0.61
C GLU A 201 8.59 19.55 -1.43
N PHE A 202 7.59 18.72 -1.73
CA PHE A 202 7.73 17.54 -2.56
C PHE A 202 8.38 17.83 -3.92
N ILE A 203 7.90 18.86 -4.63
CA ILE A 203 8.41 19.24 -5.95
C ILE A 203 9.86 19.76 -5.86
N SER A 204 10.20 20.54 -4.84
CA SER A 204 11.53 21.12 -4.68
C SER A 204 12.56 20.17 -4.09
N SER A 205 12.15 19.06 -3.50
CA SER A 205 13.00 18.08 -2.81
C SER A 205 13.66 17.08 -3.77
N THR A 206 14.60 17.60 -4.60
CA THR A 206 15.22 16.85 -5.71
C THR A 206 16.68 16.44 -5.45
N ASN A 207 17.20 16.71 -4.26
CA ASN A 207 18.56 16.41 -3.86
C ASN A 207 18.86 14.91 -3.91
N ASN A 208 20.14 14.56 -4.03
CA ASN A 208 20.58 13.16 -3.98
C ASN A 208 20.87 12.71 -2.53
N THR A 209 19.85 12.81 -1.66
CA THR A 209 19.89 12.35 -0.27
C THR A 209 18.82 11.30 -0.04
N ALA A 210 19.01 10.42 0.94
CA ALA A 210 18.06 9.36 1.26
C ALA A 210 16.65 9.91 1.62
N THR A 211 16.57 11.12 2.14
CA THR A 211 15.35 11.78 2.59
C THR A 211 14.74 12.74 1.55
N SER A 212 15.33 12.88 0.36
CA SER A 212 14.72 13.69 -0.69
C SER A 212 13.47 13.02 -1.24
N ALA A 213 12.43 13.80 -1.54
CA ALA A 213 11.16 13.27 -2.06
C ALA A 213 11.36 12.49 -3.38
N PHE A 214 12.31 12.91 -4.22
CA PHE A 214 12.64 12.17 -5.44
C PHE A 214 13.15 10.76 -5.15
N ASN A 215 14.07 10.62 -4.19
CA ASN A 215 14.62 9.32 -3.84
C ASN A 215 13.61 8.47 -3.05
N MET A 216 12.80 9.09 -2.19
CA MET A 216 11.71 8.41 -1.48
C MET A 216 10.67 7.85 -2.46
N LEU A 217 10.19 8.65 -3.43
CA LEU A 217 9.28 8.18 -4.47
C LEU A 217 9.86 7.01 -5.28
N THR A 218 11.16 7.08 -5.63
CA THR A 218 11.84 6.00 -6.34
C THR A 218 11.93 4.74 -5.49
N ASN A 219 12.25 4.87 -4.20
CA ASN A 219 12.31 3.75 -3.27
C ASN A 219 10.94 3.12 -3.03
N ASP A 220 9.89 3.92 -2.90
CA ASP A 220 8.51 3.45 -2.76
C ASP A 220 8.07 2.64 -3.98
N PHE A 221 8.42 3.13 -5.19
CA PHE A 221 8.15 2.39 -6.42
C PHE A 221 8.83 1.01 -6.43
N VAL A 222 10.13 0.96 -6.11
CA VAL A 222 10.89 -0.30 -6.06
C VAL A 222 10.37 -1.21 -4.96
N TYR A 223 10.12 -0.66 -3.77
CA TYR A 223 9.60 -1.41 -2.63
C TYR A 223 8.21 -1.98 -2.93
N TYR A 224 7.31 -1.16 -3.49
CA TYR A 224 5.97 -1.62 -3.85
C TYR A 224 6.02 -2.71 -4.92
N PHE A 225 6.85 -2.54 -5.96
CA PHE A 225 7.01 -3.58 -6.99
C PHE A 225 7.50 -4.90 -6.40
N GLU A 226 8.55 -4.86 -5.55
CA GLU A 226 9.16 -6.08 -4.99
C GLU A 226 8.34 -6.68 -3.84
N LYS A 227 7.88 -5.87 -2.91
CA LYS A 227 7.18 -6.32 -1.71
C LYS A 227 5.67 -6.37 -1.91
N GLY A 228 5.08 -5.28 -2.37
CA GLY A 228 3.62 -5.17 -2.55
C GLY A 228 3.14 -6.11 -3.65
N LEU A 229 3.57 -5.89 -4.88
CA LEU A 229 3.08 -6.64 -6.04
C LEU A 229 3.69 -8.04 -6.11
N ARG A 230 5.01 -8.15 -6.29
CA ARG A 230 5.65 -9.42 -6.59
C ARG A 230 5.57 -10.41 -5.44
N THR A 231 5.81 -9.97 -4.22
CA THR A 231 5.80 -10.86 -3.05
C THR A 231 4.41 -11.06 -2.49
N ASN A 232 3.73 -10.00 -2.06
CA ASN A 232 2.49 -10.11 -1.31
C ASN A 232 1.30 -10.49 -2.20
N LYS A 233 1.08 -9.77 -3.32
CA LYS A 233 -0.10 -10.02 -4.18
C LYS A 233 0.04 -11.28 -5.04
N ILE A 234 1.26 -11.69 -5.40
CA ILE A 234 1.50 -12.82 -6.32
C ILE A 234 2.22 -13.97 -5.62
N GLY A 235 3.42 -13.76 -5.10
CA GLY A 235 4.32 -14.82 -4.67
C GLY A 235 3.80 -15.62 -3.47
N ILE A 236 3.26 -14.97 -2.46
CA ILE A 236 2.70 -15.64 -1.27
C ILE A 236 1.45 -16.43 -1.63
N PRO A 237 0.41 -15.84 -2.26
CA PRO A 237 -0.78 -16.60 -2.65
C PRO A 237 -0.50 -17.75 -3.61
N ALA A 238 0.42 -17.56 -4.57
CA ALA A 238 0.81 -18.60 -5.52
C ALA A 238 1.68 -19.70 -4.91
N GLY A 239 2.06 -19.59 -3.64
CA GLY A 239 2.85 -20.62 -2.96
C GLY A 239 4.33 -20.64 -3.29
N VAL A 240 4.88 -19.54 -3.82
CA VAL A 240 6.33 -19.48 -4.16
C VAL A 240 7.22 -19.74 -2.95
N PHE A 241 6.78 -19.37 -1.76
CA PHE A 241 7.54 -19.50 -0.51
C PHE A 241 7.10 -20.68 0.36
N SER A 242 5.91 -21.27 0.13
CA SER A 242 5.33 -22.37 0.90
C SER A 242 5.31 -23.68 0.15
N ASN A 243 5.63 -23.71 -1.14
CA ASN A 243 5.53 -24.83 -2.08
C ASN A 243 4.08 -25.32 -2.34
N GLU A 244 3.09 -24.59 -1.84
CA GLU A 244 1.66 -24.84 -2.10
C GLU A 244 0.89 -23.51 -2.12
N PRO A 245 -0.16 -23.36 -2.93
CA PRO A 245 -0.99 -22.17 -2.93
C PRO A 245 -1.61 -21.88 -1.56
N LEU A 246 -1.67 -20.58 -1.23
CA LEU A 246 -2.21 -20.08 0.04
C LEU A 246 -3.39 -19.13 -0.23
N ASP A 247 -4.56 -19.71 -0.53
CA ASP A 247 -5.77 -18.95 -0.86
C ASP A 247 -6.16 -17.93 0.22
N SER A 248 -5.96 -18.25 1.49
CA SER A 248 -6.24 -17.34 2.62
C SER A 248 -5.31 -16.14 2.70
N LYS A 249 -4.30 -16.05 1.84
CA LYS A 249 -3.35 -14.92 1.75
C LYS A 249 -3.65 -14.01 0.56
N ILE A 250 -4.76 -14.24 -0.12
CA ILE A 250 -5.25 -13.37 -1.19
C ILE A 250 -5.84 -12.11 -0.58
N GLU A 251 -5.64 -10.99 -1.25
CA GLU A 251 -5.98 -9.65 -0.78
C GLU A 251 -7.50 -9.46 -0.57
N ALA A 252 -8.32 -9.89 -1.55
CA ALA A 252 -9.78 -9.85 -1.49
C ALA A 252 -10.35 -11.27 -1.34
N TYR A 253 -10.07 -11.89 -0.19
CA TYR A 253 -10.34 -13.31 0.01
C TYR A 253 -11.84 -13.66 0.02
N PHE A 254 -12.67 -12.87 0.69
CA PHE A 254 -14.09 -13.18 0.88
C PHE A 254 -14.94 -12.78 -0.32
N ALA A 255 -14.70 -11.61 -0.90
CA ALA A 255 -15.49 -11.09 -2.03
C ALA A 255 -15.24 -11.86 -3.33
N SER A 256 -13.98 -12.04 -3.72
CA SER A 256 -13.67 -12.51 -5.07
C SER A 256 -12.56 -13.54 -5.15
N LYS A 257 -11.83 -13.78 -4.08
CA LYS A 257 -10.59 -14.59 -4.04
C LYS A 257 -9.56 -14.12 -5.07
N ASN A 258 -9.43 -12.82 -5.25
CA ASN A 258 -8.50 -12.18 -6.16
C ASN A 258 -7.57 -11.20 -5.42
N SER A 259 -6.39 -10.96 -6.02
CA SER A 259 -5.58 -9.77 -5.74
C SER A 259 -5.78 -8.76 -6.85
N PHE A 260 -5.79 -7.48 -6.53
CA PHE A 260 -6.03 -6.38 -7.46
C PHE A 260 -4.74 -5.61 -7.78
#